data_b955b0eb16f8e0fb0597d6a234f0b148
#
_entry.id   b955b0eb16f8e0fb0597d6a234f0b148
#
_cell.length_a   1.000
_cell.length_b   1.000
_cell.length_c   1.000
_cell.angle_alpha   90.00
_cell.angle_beta   90.00
_cell.angle_gamma   90.00
#
_symmetry.space_group_name_H-M   'P 1'
#
loop_
_entity.id
_entity.type
_entity.pdbx_description
1 polymer ?
#
loop_
_entity_poly.entity_id
_entity_poly.type
_entity_poly.pdbx_seq_one_letter_code
_entity_poly.pdbx_strand_id
1 'polypeptide(L)'
;MGTIQLLPPTTEEEWTHVENLITEFKEWDAQQCQALGFDRDEVLSVFYPGDMGDIRRDSVPPGGRFLLAVDANSPLGCAGFRSLTSSECELYDVYVRPRARGWGVASMLLRRLMGDAKAAGYQAMVLETAVFMLSAHSLYRALQFQTREPYRAIPEKFAEATLWMECRLSG
;
A
#
# COMPACT_ATOMS: atom_id res chain seq x y z
N MET A 1 -0.72 -19.71 16.61
CA MET A 1 -0.72 -18.91 15.38
C MET A 1 -1.80 -19.51 14.49
N GLY A 2 -2.87 -18.79 14.23
CA GLY A 2 -3.95 -19.26 13.36
C GLY A 2 -3.53 -19.20 11.88
N THR A 3 -4.46 -19.55 11.01
CA THR A 3 -4.24 -19.45 9.56
C THR A 3 -4.54 -18.03 9.10
N ILE A 4 -3.54 -17.34 8.53
CA ILE A 4 -3.72 -16.01 7.94
C ILE A 4 -4.56 -16.15 6.67
N GLN A 5 -5.66 -15.41 6.62
CA GLN A 5 -6.52 -15.33 5.45
C GLN A 5 -6.39 -13.95 4.80
N LEU A 6 -6.39 -13.92 3.48
CA LEU A 6 -6.43 -12.69 2.67
C LEU A 6 -7.79 -12.63 1.99
N LEU A 7 -8.56 -11.61 2.29
CA LEU A 7 -9.90 -11.45 1.73
C LEU A 7 -10.12 -10.01 1.21
N PRO A 8 -10.84 -9.86 0.08
CA PRO A 8 -11.34 -8.55 -0.29
C PRO A 8 -12.44 -8.16 0.71
N PRO A 9 -12.41 -6.93 1.25
CA PRO A 9 -13.46 -6.47 2.15
C PRO A 9 -14.80 -6.34 1.39
N THR A 10 -15.85 -6.92 1.93
CA THR A 10 -17.20 -6.96 1.34
C THR A 10 -18.30 -6.45 2.29
N THR A 11 -18.04 -6.51 3.59
CA THR A 11 -18.96 -6.05 4.64
C THR A 11 -18.52 -4.72 5.22
N GLU A 12 -19.45 -4.00 5.85
CA GLU A 12 -19.13 -2.74 6.55
C GLU A 12 -18.15 -2.97 7.72
N GLU A 13 -18.23 -4.12 8.38
CA GLU A 13 -17.29 -4.48 9.45
C GLU A 13 -15.85 -4.65 8.90
N GLU A 14 -15.69 -5.36 7.78
CA GLU A 14 -14.39 -5.52 7.11
C GLU A 14 -13.82 -4.18 6.64
N TRP A 15 -14.66 -3.30 6.08
CA TRP A 15 -14.24 -1.96 5.69
C TRP A 15 -13.87 -1.08 6.89
N THR A 16 -14.55 -1.24 8.03
CA THR A 16 -14.15 -0.58 9.29
C THR A 16 -12.78 -1.07 9.77
N HIS A 17 -12.47 -2.34 9.60
CA HIS A 17 -11.12 -2.86 9.88
C HIS A 17 -10.05 -2.24 8.95
N VAL A 18 -10.36 -2.10 7.67
CA VAL A 18 -9.47 -1.42 6.69
C VAL A 18 -9.25 0.04 7.09
N GLU A 19 -10.31 0.78 7.41
CA GLU A 19 -10.23 2.19 7.83
C GLU A 19 -9.35 2.37 9.07
N ASN A 20 -9.50 1.50 10.07
CA ASN A 20 -8.67 1.53 11.26
C ASN A 20 -7.18 1.27 10.93
N LEU A 21 -6.89 0.30 10.07
CA LEU A 21 -5.51 0.00 9.64
C LEU A 21 -4.88 1.16 8.86
N ILE A 22 -5.63 1.78 7.96
CA ILE A 22 -5.17 2.94 7.19
C ILE A 22 -4.94 4.14 8.13
N THR A 23 -5.83 4.37 9.09
CA THR A 23 -5.66 5.43 10.08
C THR A 23 -4.42 5.23 10.94
N GLU A 24 -4.18 3.99 11.41
CA GLU A 24 -2.95 3.63 12.14
C GLU A 24 -1.70 3.89 11.29
N PHE A 25 -1.74 3.55 10.01
CA PHE A 25 -0.62 3.77 9.08
C PHE A 25 -0.34 5.25 8.83
N LYS A 26 -1.37 6.02 8.48
CA LYS A 26 -1.27 7.47 8.24
C LYS A 26 -0.69 8.20 9.45
N GLU A 27 -1.18 7.88 10.63
CA GLU A 27 -0.72 8.51 11.86
C GLU A 27 0.74 8.16 12.16
N TRP A 28 1.13 6.89 12.00
CA TRP A 28 2.51 6.46 12.17
C TRP A 28 3.45 7.16 11.18
N ASP A 29 3.09 7.20 9.90
CA ASP A 29 3.89 7.83 8.84
C ASP A 29 4.05 9.33 9.09
N ALA A 30 2.96 10.03 9.41
CA ALA A 30 2.99 11.45 9.73
C ALA A 30 3.89 11.76 10.94
N GLN A 31 3.88 10.92 11.98
CA GLN A 31 4.79 11.06 13.13
C GLN A 31 6.26 10.88 12.73
N GLN A 32 6.58 9.91 11.87
CA GLN A 32 7.95 9.74 11.37
C GLN A 32 8.39 10.95 10.54
N CYS A 33 7.51 11.47 9.68
CA CYS A 33 7.78 12.66 8.89
C CYS A 33 7.97 13.93 9.75
N GLN A 34 7.19 14.08 10.83
CA GLN A 34 7.39 15.18 11.79
C GLN A 34 8.76 15.12 12.47
N ALA A 35 9.27 13.93 12.79
CA ALA A 35 10.61 13.75 13.33
C ALA A 35 11.71 14.17 12.35
N LEU A 36 11.42 14.20 11.05
CA LEU A 36 12.29 14.70 9.98
C LEU A 36 12.07 16.20 9.69
N GLY A 37 11.17 16.87 10.41
CA GLY A 37 10.90 18.29 10.26
C GLY A 37 9.80 18.66 9.27
N PHE A 38 9.01 17.69 8.77
CA PHE A 38 7.88 17.96 7.90
C PHE A 38 6.61 18.28 8.70
N ASP A 39 5.76 19.12 8.13
CA ASP A 39 4.44 19.40 8.70
C ASP A 39 3.50 18.21 8.52
N ARG A 40 2.82 17.82 9.61
CA ARG A 40 1.92 16.65 9.64
C ARG A 40 0.78 16.76 8.63
N ASP A 41 0.07 17.89 8.64
CA ASP A 41 -1.15 18.06 7.84
C ASP A 41 -0.79 18.15 6.35
N GLU A 42 0.37 18.71 6.06
CA GLU A 42 0.89 18.73 4.70
C GLU A 42 1.28 17.35 4.19
N VAL A 43 1.95 16.52 5.01
CA VAL A 43 2.24 15.11 4.68
C VAL A 43 0.94 14.37 4.38
N LEU A 44 -0.07 14.51 5.23
CA LEU A 44 -1.35 13.84 5.03
C LEU A 44 -2.05 14.33 3.74
N SER A 45 -2.00 15.61 3.44
CA SER A 45 -2.63 16.16 2.23
C SER A 45 -1.94 15.75 0.92
N VAL A 46 -0.61 15.57 0.94
CA VAL A 46 0.19 15.21 -0.24
C VAL A 46 0.16 13.71 -0.52
N PHE A 47 0.31 12.88 0.52
CA PHE A 47 0.51 11.44 0.36
C PHE A 47 -0.76 10.61 0.61
N TYR A 48 -1.77 11.17 1.27
CA TYR A 48 -3.02 10.48 1.60
C TYR A 48 -4.26 11.31 1.21
N PRO A 49 -4.30 11.85 -0.01
CA PRO A 49 -5.49 12.56 -0.48
C PRO A 49 -6.65 11.58 -0.63
N GLY A 50 -7.86 12.08 -0.40
CA GLY A 50 -9.07 11.27 -0.53
C GLY A 50 -9.52 10.60 0.76
N ASP A 51 -10.63 9.89 0.67
CA ASP A 51 -11.31 9.26 1.79
C ASP A 51 -11.56 7.75 1.53
N MET A 52 -12.26 7.11 2.47
CA MET A 52 -12.62 5.69 2.35
C MET A 52 -13.57 5.41 1.17
N GLY A 53 -14.39 6.38 0.76
CA GLY A 53 -15.24 6.26 -0.43
C GLY A 53 -14.41 6.14 -1.72
N ASP A 54 -13.33 6.91 -1.81
CA ASP A 54 -12.39 6.84 -2.91
C ASP A 54 -11.69 5.47 -2.95
N ILE A 55 -11.22 4.99 -1.80
CA ILE A 55 -10.57 3.66 -1.70
C ILE A 55 -11.52 2.56 -2.12
N ARG A 56 -12.76 2.57 -1.66
CA ARG A 56 -13.80 1.58 -2.05
C ARG A 56 -14.06 1.60 -3.54
N ARG A 57 -14.21 2.78 -4.14
CA ARG A 57 -14.43 2.96 -5.58
C ARG A 57 -13.25 2.46 -6.40
N ASP A 58 -12.03 2.82 -6.01
CA ASP A 58 -10.80 2.50 -6.73
C ASP A 58 -10.39 1.02 -6.57
N SER A 59 -11.00 0.30 -5.62
CA SER A 59 -10.75 -1.12 -5.33
C SER A 59 -11.64 -2.09 -6.11
N VAL A 60 -12.46 -1.58 -7.04
CA VAL A 60 -13.38 -2.42 -7.83
C VAL A 60 -12.62 -3.09 -9.00
N PRO A 61 -12.70 -4.45 -9.12
CA PRO A 61 -12.13 -5.14 -10.27
C PRO A 61 -12.80 -4.73 -11.59
N PRO A 62 -12.07 -4.74 -12.73
CA PRO A 62 -10.67 -5.13 -12.86
C PRO A 62 -9.68 -4.00 -12.56
N GLY A 63 -10.15 -2.75 -12.38
CA GLY A 63 -9.31 -1.57 -12.25
C GLY A 63 -8.48 -1.53 -10.96
N GLY A 64 -8.98 -2.15 -9.89
CA GLY A 64 -8.29 -2.17 -8.61
C GLY A 64 -8.68 -3.35 -7.74
N ARG A 65 -8.03 -3.45 -6.59
CA ARG A 65 -8.33 -4.42 -5.54
C ARG A 65 -7.77 -3.95 -4.21
N PHE A 66 -8.50 -4.22 -3.15
CA PHE A 66 -8.03 -4.06 -1.78
C PHE A 66 -8.10 -5.41 -1.05
N LEU A 67 -7.11 -5.70 -0.21
CA LEU A 67 -7.07 -6.92 0.59
C LEU A 67 -6.90 -6.58 2.07
N LEU A 68 -7.64 -7.30 2.88
CA LEU A 68 -7.54 -7.35 4.34
C LEU A 68 -6.91 -8.69 4.73
N ALA A 69 -5.86 -8.68 5.52
CA ALA A 69 -5.27 -9.87 6.13
C ALA A 69 -5.81 -10.03 7.55
N VAL A 70 -6.34 -11.22 7.86
CA VAL A 70 -6.92 -11.54 9.17
C VAL A 70 -6.40 -12.87 9.72
N ASP A 71 -6.34 -12.99 11.04
CA ASP A 71 -6.18 -14.24 11.77
C ASP A 71 -7.35 -14.39 12.75
N ALA A 72 -8.17 -15.43 12.56
CA ALA A 72 -9.40 -15.64 13.36
C ALA A 72 -10.23 -14.35 13.51
N ASN A 73 -10.50 -13.66 12.41
CA ASN A 73 -11.21 -12.37 12.31
C ASN A 73 -10.49 -11.17 12.94
N SER A 74 -9.29 -11.34 13.47
CA SER A 74 -8.49 -10.22 13.97
C SER A 74 -7.69 -9.58 12.82
N PRO A 75 -7.89 -8.29 12.50
CA PRO A 75 -7.19 -7.64 11.39
C PRO A 75 -5.69 -7.49 11.71
N LEU A 76 -4.86 -7.91 10.78
CA LEU A 76 -3.39 -7.92 10.87
C LEU A 76 -2.75 -6.86 9.98
N GLY A 77 -3.33 -6.59 8.83
CA GLY A 77 -2.78 -5.67 7.86
C GLY A 77 -3.64 -5.56 6.61
N CYS A 78 -3.30 -4.65 5.74
CA CYS A 78 -4.00 -4.39 4.49
C CYS A 78 -3.04 -3.91 3.40
N ALA A 79 -3.50 -3.96 2.16
CA ALA A 79 -2.87 -3.34 1.01
C ALA A 79 -3.87 -3.29 -0.15
N GLY A 80 -3.67 -2.36 -1.09
CA GLY A 80 -4.46 -2.29 -2.30
C GLY A 80 -3.65 -1.90 -3.52
N PHE A 81 -4.22 -2.12 -4.71
CA PHE A 81 -3.77 -1.45 -5.92
C PHE A 81 -4.94 -0.80 -6.63
N ARG A 82 -4.65 0.25 -7.36
CA ARG A 82 -5.60 0.99 -8.22
C ARG A 82 -5.00 1.26 -9.59
N SER A 83 -5.86 1.50 -10.57
CA SER A 83 -5.42 1.90 -11.91
C SER A 83 -4.69 3.24 -11.86
N LEU A 84 -3.53 3.32 -12.49
CA LEU A 84 -2.80 4.57 -12.73
C LEU A 84 -2.88 4.96 -14.21
N THR A 85 -2.62 4.00 -15.09
CA THR A 85 -2.76 4.12 -16.54
C THR A 85 -3.42 2.85 -17.09
N SER A 86 -3.59 2.74 -18.40
CA SER A 86 -4.10 1.49 -19.01
C SER A 86 -3.16 0.28 -18.85
N SER A 87 -1.89 0.50 -18.53
CA SER A 87 -0.86 -0.55 -18.41
C SER A 87 -0.17 -0.60 -17.04
N GLU A 88 -0.33 0.42 -16.21
CA GLU A 88 0.29 0.50 -14.88
C GLU A 88 -0.77 0.63 -13.79
N CYS A 89 -0.57 -0.07 -12.69
CA CYS A 89 -1.34 0.10 -11.46
C CYS A 89 -0.43 0.57 -10.32
N GLU A 90 -1.00 1.29 -9.37
CA GLU A 90 -0.31 1.78 -8.19
C GLU A 90 -0.65 0.93 -6.97
N LEU A 91 0.38 0.38 -6.32
CA LEU A 91 0.28 -0.27 -5.01
C LEU A 91 0.23 0.82 -3.94
N TYR A 92 -0.72 0.76 -3.01
CA TYR A 92 -0.90 1.76 -1.98
C TYR A 92 -1.40 1.17 -0.65
N ASP A 93 -1.29 1.94 0.42
CA ASP A 93 -1.74 1.61 1.78
C ASP A 93 -1.27 0.24 2.29
N VAL A 94 0.00 -0.09 2.03
CA VAL A 94 0.62 -1.33 2.53
C VAL A 94 0.96 -1.16 4.00
N TYR A 95 0.17 -1.78 4.86
CA TYR A 95 0.37 -1.71 6.31
C TYR A 95 0.18 -3.06 6.99
N VAL A 96 1.07 -3.37 7.92
CA VAL A 96 0.96 -4.54 8.81
C VAL A 96 1.19 -4.08 10.25
N ARG A 97 0.24 -4.40 11.12
CA ARG A 97 0.33 -4.08 12.54
C ARG A 97 1.62 -4.60 13.15
N PRO A 98 2.27 -3.86 14.07
CA PRO A 98 3.53 -4.27 14.69
C PRO A 98 3.53 -5.70 15.22
N ARG A 99 2.43 -6.14 15.84
CA ARG A 99 2.27 -7.49 16.40
C ARG A 99 2.33 -8.63 15.38
N ALA A 100 2.06 -8.34 14.10
CA ALA A 100 2.03 -9.32 13.02
C ALA A 100 3.24 -9.21 12.08
N ARG A 101 4.18 -8.29 12.37
CA ARG A 101 5.42 -8.16 11.60
C ARG A 101 6.27 -9.40 11.79
N GLY A 102 7.01 -9.80 10.74
CA GLY A 102 7.78 -11.03 10.75
C GLY A 102 6.98 -12.30 10.43
N TRP A 103 5.62 -12.23 10.35
CA TRP A 103 4.78 -13.38 10.00
C TRP A 103 4.58 -13.56 8.50
N GLY A 104 5.20 -12.74 7.66
CA GLY A 104 5.08 -12.82 6.21
C GLY A 104 3.82 -12.17 5.64
N VAL A 105 2.99 -11.50 6.46
CA VAL A 105 1.69 -10.91 6.05
C VAL A 105 1.84 -9.97 4.85
N ALA A 106 2.79 -9.04 4.89
CA ALA A 106 3.02 -8.10 3.79
C ALA A 106 3.41 -8.84 2.50
N SER A 107 4.30 -9.82 2.57
CA SER A 107 4.69 -10.63 1.40
C SER A 107 3.50 -11.39 0.81
N MET A 108 2.61 -11.94 1.64
CA MET A 108 1.40 -12.62 1.19
C MET A 108 0.45 -11.64 0.48
N LEU A 109 0.20 -10.46 1.07
CA LEU A 109 -0.63 -9.41 0.47
C LEU A 109 -0.09 -8.99 -0.89
N LEU A 110 1.19 -8.64 -0.97
CA LEU A 110 1.80 -8.14 -2.20
C LEU A 110 1.82 -9.19 -3.31
N ARG A 111 2.21 -10.43 -3.02
CA ARG A 111 2.19 -11.52 -4.02
C ARG A 111 0.79 -11.77 -4.57
N ARG A 112 -0.23 -11.71 -3.73
CA ARG A 112 -1.62 -11.86 -4.17
C ARG A 112 -2.03 -10.68 -5.04
N LEU A 113 -1.76 -9.43 -4.63
CA LEU A 113 -2.09 -8.22 -5.40
C LEU A 113 -1.35 -8.18 -6.74
N MET A 114 -0.07 -8.56 -6.79
CA MET A 114 0.69 -8.65 -8.04
C MET A 114 0.08 -9.68 -9.00
N GLY A 115 -0.37 -10.83 -8.48
CA GLY A 115 -1.09 -11.84 -9.28
C GLY A 115 -2.42 -11.33 -9.80
N ASP A 116 -3.20 -10.66 -8.95
CA ASP A 116 -4.49 -10.08 -9.32
C ASP A 116 -4.33 -8.94 -10.35
N ALA A 117 -3.32 -8.07 -10.19
CA ALA A 117 -3.01 -7.01 -11.15
C ALA A 117 -2.55 -7.56 -12.50
N LYS A 118 -1.71 -8.60 -12.51
CA LYS A 118 -1.32 -9.31 -13.74
C LYS A 118 -2.54 -9.91 -14.44
N ALA A 119 -3.42 -10.59 -13.71
CA ALA A 119 -4.64 -11.17 -14.24
C ALA A 119 -5.61 -10.10 -14.80
N ALA A 120 -5.59 -8.89 -14.24
CA ALA A 120 -6.33 -7.73 -14.74
C ALA A 120 -5.71 -7.09 -15.99
N GLY A 121 -4.52 -7.54 -16.44
CA GLY A 121 -3.86 -7.09 -17.66
C GLY A 121 -2.83 -5.98 -17.48
N TYR A 122 -2.52 -5.59 -16.24
CA TYR A 122 -1.46 -4.61 -15.98
C TYR A 122 -0.08 -5.20 -16.29
N GLN A 123 0.78 -4.38 -16.88
CA GLN A 123 2.15 -4.75 -17.26
C GLN A 123 3.16 -4.39 -16.18
N ALA A 124 2.85 -3.37 -15.37
CA ALA A 124 3.71 -2.94 -14.27
C ALA A 124 2.87 -2.51 -13.06
N MET A 125 3.46 -2.71 -11.88
CA MET A 125 2.99 -2.17 -10.61
C MET A 125 4.00 -1.18 -10.10
N VAL A 126 3.55 0.02 -9.75
CA VAL A 126 4.39 1.11 -9.24
C VAL A 126 4.00 1.43 -7.81
N LEU A 127 4.88 2.08 -7.07
CA LEU A 127 4.62 2.55 -5.72
C LEU A 127 5.48 3.76 -5.37
N GLU A 128 5.04 4.54 -4.41
CA GLU A 128 5.86 5.50 -3.68
C GLU A 128 6.01 5.06 -2.21
N THR A 129 7.13 5.37 -1.61
CA THR A 129 7.44 5.01 -0.23
C THR A 129 8.40 6.02 0.38
N ALA A 130 8.33 6.25 1.69
CA ALA A 130 9.27 7.13 2.35
C ALA A 130 10.65 6.47 2.51
N VAL A 131 11.71 7.26 2.39
CA VAL A 131 13.10 6.76 2.45
C VAL A 131 13.46 6.04 3.76
N PHE A 132 12.77 6.34 4.85
CA PHE A 132 12.98 5.71 6.15
C PHE A 132 12.31 4.33 6.30
N MET A 133 11.44 3.92 5.38
CA MET A 133 10.71 2.65 5.42
C MET A 133 11.59 1.46 4.97
N LEU A 134 12.72 1.25 5.61
CA LEU A 134 13.76 0.31 5.17
C LEU A 134 13.28 -1.14 5.06
N SER A 135 12.42 -1.58 5.99
CA SER A 135 11.85 -2.94 5.96
C SER A 135 10.94 -3.14 4.74
N ALA A 136 10.16 -2.12 4.38
CA ALA A 136 9.32 -2.15 3.18
C ALA A 136 10.19 -2.19 1.91
N HIS A 137 11.26 -1.38 1.84
CA HIS A 137 12.21 -1.40 0.72
C HIS A 137 12.85 -2.79 0.52
N SER A 138 13.22 -3.46 1.62
CA SER A 138 13.79 -4.82 1.56
C SER A 138 12.78 -5.82 0.97
N LEU A 139 11.51 -5.72 1.38
CA LEU A 139 10.43 -6.54 0.84
C LEU A 139 10.19 -6.24 -0.65
N TYR A 140 10.10 -4.96 -1.03
CA TYR A 140 9.87 -4.57 -2.42
C TYR A 140 11.00 -5.06 -3.34
N ARG A 141 12.26 -4.93 -2.93
CA ARG A 141 13.40 -5.46 -3.70
C ARG A 141 13.37 -6.99 -3.81
N ALA A 142 12.98 -7.70 -2.75
CA ALA A 142 12.80 -9.17 -2.78
C ALA A 142 11.66 -9.59 -3.74
N LEU A 143 10.70 -8.72 -4.00
CA LEU A 143 9.61 -8.89 -4.97
C LEU A 143 9.95 -8.30 -6.34
N GLN A 144 11.22 -7.99 -6.61
CA GLN A 144 11.76 -7.48 -7.88
C GLN A 144 11.34 -6.06 -8.23
N PHE A 145 10.88 -5.26 -7.26
CA PHE A 145 10.72 -3.83 -7.48
C PHE A 145 12.09 -3.16 -7.59
N GLN A 146 12.22 -2.26 -8.55
CA GLN A 146 13.41 -1.45 -8.83
C GLN A 146 13.07 0.03 -8.69
N THR A 147 14.05 0.86 -8.37
CA THR A 147 13.87 2.31 -8.31
C THR A 147 13.54 2.85 -9.69
N ARG A 148 12.63 3.83 -9.75
CA ARG A 148 12.24 4.54 -10.98
C ARG A 148 12.16 6.04 -10.75
N GLU A 149 11.99 6.78 -11.82
CA GLU A 149 11.65 8.21 -11.78
C GLU A 149 10.21 8.42 -11.22
N PRO A 150 9.93 9.59 -10.62
CA PRO A 150 8.60 9.94 -10.16
C PRO A 150 7.53 9.81 -11.25
N TYR A 151 6.37 9.23 -10.92
CA TYR A 151 5.23 9.11 -11.83
C TYR A 151 4.12 10.13 -11.54
N ARG A 152 4.30 10.95 -10.52
CA ARG A 152 3.44 12.11 -10.22
C ARG A 152 4.26 13.25 -9.63
N ALA A 153 3.76 14.47 -9.71
CA ALA A 153 4.39 15.62 -9.06
C ALA A 153 4.13 15.61 -7.55
N ILE A 154 5.14 15.94 -6.78
CA ILE A 154 5.06 16.24 -5.34
C ILE A 154 5.81 17.55 -5.07
N PRO A 155 5.53 18.27 -3.98
CA PRO A 155 6.32 19.44 -3.60
C PRO A 155 7.80 19.09 -3.44
N GLU A 156 8.68 19.97 -3.96
CA GLU A 156 10.13 19.73 -4.04
C GLU A 156 10.76 19.33 -2.71
N LYS A 157 10.29 19.90 -1.60
CA LYS A 157 10.77 19.58 -0.25
C LYS A 157 10.62 18.10 0.14
N PHE A 158 9.70 17.35 -0.48
CA PHE A 158 9.51 15.92 -0.23
C PHE A 158 10.31 15.02 -1.19
N ALA A 159 10.95 15.60 -2.21
CA ALA A 159 11.61 14.81 -3.25
C ALA A 159 12.70 13.87 -2.69
N GLU A 160 13.55 14.38 -1.79
CA GLU A 160 14.61 13.58 -1.16
C GLU A 160 14.10 12.58 -0.11
N ALA A 161 12.88 12.78 0.41
CA ALA A 161 12.25 11.91 1.40
C ALA A 161 11.38 10.82 0.77
N THR A 162 11.21 10.82 -0.55
CA THR A 162 10.34 9.89 -1.28
C THR A 162 11.13 9.03 -2.26
N LEU A 163 10.90 7.73 -2.21
CA LEU A 163 11.45 6.75 -3.15
C LEU A 163 10.32 6.19 -4.02
N TRP A 164 10.57 6.14 -5.32
CA TRP A 164 9.66 5.61 -6.33
C TRP A 164 10.18 4.28 -6.84
N MET A 165 9.30 3.29 -6.91
CA MET A 165 9.69 1.95 -7.34
C MET A 165 8.67 1.36 -8.32
N GLU A 166 9.14 0.43 -9.15
CA GLU A 166 8.30 -0.32 -10.10
C GLU A 166 8.71 -1.79 -10.16
N CYS A 167 7.73 -2.64 -10.45
CA CYS A 167 7.93 -4.04 -10.78
C CYS A 167 7.16 -4.38 -12.06
N ARG A 168 7.82 -5.04 -13.01
CA ARG A 168 7.14 -5.60 -14.18
C ARG A 168 6.37 -6.85 -13.80
N LEU A 169 5.12 -6.93 -14.22
CA LEU A 169 4.21 -8.04 -13.93
C LEU A 169 4.21 -9.10 -15.05
N SER A 170 4.96 -8.83 -16.13
CA SER A 170 5.14 -9.76 -17.25
C SER A 170 6.14 -10.86 -16.89
N GLY A 171 5.76 -12.08 -17.09
CA GLY A 171 6.57 -13.29 -16.96
C GLY A 171 5.79 -14.44 -17.53
#